data_bd608f209eefd527d9daa60d92e03b48
#
_entry.id   bd608f209eefd527d9daa60d92e03b48
#
_cell.length_a   1.000
_cell.length_b   1.000
_cell.length_c   1.000
_cell.angle_alpha   90.00
_cell.angle_beta   90.00
_cell.angle_gamma   90.00
#
_symmetry.space_group_name_H-M   'P 1'
#
loop_
_entity.id
_entity.type
_entity.pdbx_description
1 polymer ?
#
loop_
_entity_poly.entity_id
_entity_poly.type
_entity_poly.pdbx_seq_one_letter_code
_entity_poly.pdbx_strand_id
1 'polypeptide(L)'
;MRRFFANRFVLALLVIVAVGAEFGVAWASHPVALAAGTKAPSPARATVSSVVRACASPGSAGPTAGGIAVATASAGAGQAQVQRLWPVSSTIPGPSVRILTAAGRLEQSAIPAAPVLDRGLSRAGSAAAATQIPTSPARGGVIIQATGSMARGLEVEQTGPDGTATARCGVPGTDFWFVGPGQHSVAGVQLYLMDTDSQPATAEVDVYTDSGPMLDSTDTGISVPAHGMVVQSLAKLLRGSRAVALHVSTSVGRLVAAVQETSGASQPGGWLPAAQPPATSVVLPGLPGSPGTRELYVVVPGTGNAQVKVTAVTPKGSYQPTGGTGIDLPGGSAVQVPLPSLGGLPAAVRLSSNVPLTATMTIPGGESGSPGAVTAATPEVQQQGVISGNAGGSASLVLSAPLASAQVRIAVQTDRTATAGNVIQIAAGHTVVLGVSAPAGSGKSAAFAVVVTPLAGSGPVYAARVLTIGGSVRSILPVASSLTWVALPPVHSSLTAALP
;
A
#
# COMPACT_ATOMS: atom_id res chain seq x y z
N MET A 1 -16.86 76.38 -21.10
CA MET A 1 -16.23 75.16 -21.62
C MET A 1 -14.73 74.98 -21.29
N ARG A 2 -13.94 76.05 -21.12
CA ARG A 2 -12.47 75.88 -20.84
C ARG A 2 -12.13 75.24 -19.48
N ARG A 3 -12.94 75.37 -18.45
CA ARG A 3 -12.70 74.78 -17.10
C ARG A 3 -12.95 73.23 -17.07
N PHE A 4 -13.76 72.69 -17.96
CA PHE A 4 -14.03 71.26 -18.05
C PHE A 4 -12.90 70.48 -18.69
N PHE A 5 -12.16 71.08 -19.61
CA PHE A 5 -11.00 70.46 -20.26
C PHE A 5 -9.79 70.41 -19.32
N ALA A 6 -9.56 71.43 -18.49
CA ALA A 6 -8.47 71.43 -17.50
C ALA A 6 -8.61 70.31 -16.48
N ASN A 7 -9.82 69.99 -16.03
CA ASN A 7 -10.06 68.89 -15.08
C ASN A 7 -9.82 67.49 -15.68
N ARG A 8 -10.05 67.31 -16.99
CA ARG A 8 -9.81 66.03 -17.65
C ARG A 8 -8.31 65.75 -17.85
N PHE A 9 -7.52 66.75 -18.13
CA PHE A 9 -6.07 66.63 -18.27
C PHE A 9 -5.43 66.38 -16.89
N VAL A 10 -5.92 67.01 -15.84
CA VAL A 10 -5.45 66.79 -14.46
C VAL A 10 -5.82 65.39 -13.99
N LEU A 11 -7.03 64.91 -14.29
CA LEU A 11 -7.45 63.56 -13.97
C LEU A 11 -6.62 62.50 -14.75
N ALA A 12 -6.39 62.72 -16.05
CA ALA A 12 -5.56 61.85 -16.85
C ALA A 12 -4.10 61.80 -16.35
N LEU A 13 -3.55 62.95 -15.96
CA LEU A 13 -2.23 63.05 -15.39
C LEU A 13 -2.13 62.28 -14.04
N LEU A 14 -3.14 62.41 -13.18
CA LEU A 14 -3.19 61.67 -11.91
C LEU A 14 -3.28 60.13 -12.14
N VAL A 15 -4.06 59.69 -13.11
CA VAL A 15 -4.13 58.25 -13.48
C VAL A 15 -2.80 57.73 -14.02
N ILE A 16 -2.13 58.51 -14.89
CA ILE A 16 -0.82 58.14 -15.38
C ILE A 16 0.23 58.06 -14.29
N VAL A 17 0.21 59.00 -13.35
CA VAL A 17 1.12 58.99 -12.20
C VAL A 17 0.83 57.81 -11.27
N ALA A 18 -0.45 57.49 -11.01
CA ALA A 18 -0.82 56.33 -10.18
C ALA A 18 -0.39 55.04 -10.83
N VAL A 19 -0.68 54.83 -12.12
CA VAL A 19 -0.24 53.61 -12.86
C VAL A 19 1.28 53.53 -12.94
N GLY A 20 1.96 54.67 -13.14
CA GLY A 20 3.42 54.74 -13.13
C GLY A 20 4.04 54.39 -11.77
N ALA A 21 3.38 54.82 -10.67
CA ALA A 21 3.81 54.49 -9.33
C ALA A 21 3.61 52.99 -9.02
N GLU A 22 2.47 52.41 -9.42
CA GLU A 22 2.22 50.96 -9.29
C GLU A 22 3.22 50.14 -10.10
N PHE A 23 3.51 50.56 -11.31
CA PHE A 23 4.51 49.89 -12.16
C PHE A 23 5.92 50.01 -11.60
N GLY A 24 6.26 51.16 -11.02
CA GLY A 24 7.54 51.41 -10.33
C GLY A 24 7.72 50.53 -9.09
N VAL A 25 6.65 50.37 -8.29
CA VAL A 25 6.66 49.50 -7.13
C VAL A 25 6.75 48.02 -7.56
N ALA A 26 5.98 47.60 -8.57
CA ALA A 26 6.05 46.27 -9.12
C ALA A 26 7.43 45.94 -9.73
N TRP A 27 8.07 46.92 -10.36
CA TRP A 27 9.42 46.76 -10.92
C TRP A 27 10.50 46.72 -9.82
N ALA A 28 10.39 47.51 -8.79
CA ALA A 28 11.30 47.51 -7.65
C ALA A 28 11.12 46.30 -6.73
N SER A 29 9.95 45.68 -6.73
CA SER A 29 9.63 44.46 -5.98
C SER A 29 9.87 43.17 -6.76
N HIS A 30 10.49 43.21 -7.95
CA HIS A 30 10.88 41.99 -8.60
C HIS A 30 11.71 41.12 -7.64
N PRO A 31 11.26 39.86 -7.35
CA PRO A 31 12.08 38.98 -6.56
C PRO A 31 13.42 38.83 -7.25
N VAL A 32 14.50 39.15 -6.53
CA VAL A 32 15.85 38.89 -7.01
C VAL A 32 15.89 37.41 -7.37
N ALA A 33 16.02 37.10 -8.64
CA ALA A 33 16.21 35.71 -9.10
C ALA A 33 17.43 35.21 -8.33
N LEU A 34 17.22 34.32 -7.38
CA LEU A 34 18.30 33.64 -6.66
C LEU A 34 19.23 33.09 -7.73
N ALA A 35 20.46 33.56 -7.71
CA ALA A 35 21.47 33.21 -8.68
C ALA A 35 21.45 31.67 -8.87
N ALA A 36 21.27 31.23 -10.11
CA ALA A 36 21.34 29.84 -10.48
C ALA A 36 22.76 29.31 -10.08
N GLY A 37 22.86 28.75 -8.87
CA GLY A 37 24.15 28.31 -8.31
C GLY A 37 24.10 27.99 -6.82
N THR A 38 23.13 28.45 -6.06
CA THR A 38 22.94 27.97 -4.69
C THR A 38 22.25 26.63 -4.74
N LYS A 39 23.01 25.58 -4.48
CA LYS A 39 22.48 24.22 -4.28
C LYS A 39 21.29 24.34 -3.32
N ALA A 40 20.11 23.98 -3.80
CA ALA A 40 18.90 24.04 -2.98
C ALA A 40 19.19 23.34 -1.64
N PRO A 41 18.90 23.96 -0.50
CA PRO A 41 19.16 23.34 0.79
C PRO A 41 18.49 21.97 0.82
N SER A 42 19.24 20.98 1.28
CA SER A 42 18.68 19.62 1.43
C SER A 42 17.40 19.71 2.28
N PRO A 43 16.30 19.06 1.88
CA PRO A 43 15.05 19.13 2.63
C PRO A 43 15.29 18.71 4.08
N ALA A 44 14.78 19.48 5.02
CA ALA A 44 14.82 19.13 6.44
C ALA A 44 14.10 17.81 6.65
N ARG A 45 14.55 16.99 7.58
CA ARG A 45 13.97 15.71 7.92
C ARG A 45 13.31 15.78 9.28
N ALA A 46 12.05 15.32 9.37
CA ALA A 46 11.36 15.11 10.64
C ALA A 46 11.20 13.63 10.92
N THR A 47 11.37 13.22 12.16
CA THR A 47 11.09 11.85 12.57
C THR A 47 9.58 11.62 12.59
N VAL A 48 9.15 10.42 12.18
CA VAL A 48 7.74 10.02 12.28
C VAL A 48 7.37 9.91 13.76
N SER A 49 6.41 10.72 14.20
CA SER A 49 5.95 10.78 15.60
C SER A 49 4.58 10.17 15.84
N SER A 50 3.79 9.97 14.78
CA SER A 50 2.48 9.32 14.85
C SER A 50 2.21 8.57 13.55
N VAL A 51 1.63 7.38 13.66
CA VAL A 51 1.22 6.52 12.53
C VAL A 51 -0.08 5.84 12.84
N VAL A 52 -0.95 5.73 11.83
CA VAL A 52 -2.19 4.98 11.89
C VAL A 52 -2.17 3.86 10.85
N ARG A 53 -2.71 2.70 11.21
CA ARG A 53 -2.98 1.57 10.32
C ARG A 53 -4.40 1.09 10.54
N ALA A 54 -5.07 0.64 9.50
CA ALA A 54 -6.37 0.00 9.62
C ALA A 54 -6.41 -1.36 8.94
N CYS A 55 -6.98 -2.34 9.62
CA CYS A 55 -7.17 -3.71 9.17
C CYS A 55 -8.66 -3.95 8.97
N ALA A 56 -9.05 -4.41 7.80
CA ALA A 56 -10.47 -4.48 7.42
C ALA A 56 -11.25 -5.58 8.14
N SER A 57 -10.68 -6.76 8.32
CA SER A 57 -11.34 -7.88 8.99
C SER A 57 -10.31 -8.89 9.48
N PRO A 58 -9.80 -8.71 10.68
CA PRO A 58 -8.81 -9.62 11.25
C PRO A 58 -9.46 -10.91 11.76
N GLY A 59 -10.02 -11.69 10.90
CA GLY A 59 -10.54 -13.01 11.20
C GLY A 59 -12.05 -13.14 11.07
N SER A 60 -12.47 -14.10 10.28
CA SER A 60 -13.86 -14.58 10.20
C SER A 60 -14.12 -15.62 11.29
N ALA A 61 -15.38 -15.73 11.68
CA ALA A 61 -15.86 -16.69 12.66
C ALA A 61 -15.43 -18.14 12.33
N GLY A 62 -14.49 -18.66 13.11
CA GLY A 62 -14.06 -20.05 13.10
C GLY A 62 -13.37 -20.38 14.43
N PRO A 63 -13.20 -21.67 14.79
CA PRO A 63 -12.54 -22.06 16.03
C PRO A 63 -11.06 -21.65 16.14
N THR A 64 -10.44 -21.28 15.01
CA THR A 64 -9.10 -20.70 14.92
C THR A 64 -9.24 -19.23 14.59
N ALA A 65 -9.14 -18.38 15.60
CA ALA A 65 -9.20 -16.93 15.44
C ALA A 65 -8.02 -16.46 14.57
N GLY A 66 -8.30 -15.62 13.59
CA GLY A 66 -7.26 -14.83 12.91
C GLY A 66 -6.60 -13.87 13.92
N GLY A 67 -5.43 -13.36 13.58
CA GLY A 67 -4.65 -12.49 14.46
C GLY A 67 -4.20 -11.21 13.76
N ILE A 68 -3.80 -10.24 14.58
CA ILE A 68 -3.08 -9.05 14.14
C ILE A 68 -1.67 -9.14 14.68
N ALA A 69 -0.69 -9.09 13.79
CA ALA A 69 0.71 -9.00 14.13
C ALA A 69 1.18 -7.54 13.99
N VAL A 70 1.83 -7.03 15.02
CA VAL A 70 2.36 -5.66 15.07
C VAL A 70 3.85 -5.70 15.25
N ALA A 71 4.59 -4.94 14.49
CA ALA A 71 6.02 -4.76 14.66
C ALA A 71 6.42 -3.30 14.42
N THR A 72 7.47 -2.86 15.08
CA THR A 72 8.10 -1.55 14.86
C THR A 72 9.60 -1.73 14.64
N ALA A 73 10.22 -0.82 13.93
CA ALA A 73 11.66 -0.90 13.67
C ALA A 73 12.51 -0.15 14.68
N SER A 74 11.91 0.62 15.58
CA SER A 74 12.62 1.48 16.52
C SER A 74 12.36 1.05 17.97
N ALA A 75 13.42 1.03 18.76
CA ALA A 75 13.34 0.94 20.21
C ALA A 75 13.11 2.33 20.83
N GLY A 76 12.44 2.38 21.97
CA GLY A 76 12.26 3.62 22.74
C GLY A 76 10.85 3.75 23.32
N ALA A 77 10.61 4.85 24.03
CA ALA A 77 9.30 5.13 24.64
C ALA A 77 8.25 5.51 23.59
N GLY A 78 7.10 4.88 23.63
CA GLY A 78 5.97 5.18 22.74
C GLY A 78 4.72 4.45 23.23
N GLN A 79 3.59 4.79 22.63
CA GLN A 79 2.30 4.19 22.93
C GLN A 79 1.64 3.67 21.67
N ALA A 80 0.90 2.58 21.77
CA ALA A 80 -0.01 2.12 20.73
C ALA A 80 -1.41 1.94 21.31
N GLN A 81 -2.40 2.34 20.54
CA GLN A 81 -3.82 2.18 20.86
C GLN A 81 -4.50 1.39 19.75
N VAL A 82 -5.47 0.58 20.14
CA VAL A 82 -6.29 -0.18 19.20
C VAL A 82 -7.75 0.20 19.39
N GLN A 83 -8.41 0.49 18.28
CA GLN A 83 -9.84 0.79 18.22
C GLN A 83 -10.51 -0.21 17.28
N ARG A 84 -11.74 -0.62 17.59
CA ARG A 84 -12.54 -1.49 16.72
C ARG A 84 -13.47 -0.67 15.86
N LEU A 85 -13.53 -1.02 14.59
CA LEU A 85 -14.47 -0.47 13.63
C LEU A 85 -15.59 -1.47 13.37
N TRP A 86 -16.82 -1.00 13.46
CA TRP A 86 -17.99 -1.80 13.09
C TRP A 86 -18.44 -1.42 11.67
N PRO A 87 -18.75 -2.41 10.81
CA PRO A 87 -19.20 -2.12 9.47
C PRO A 87 -20.59 -1.49 9.50
N VAL A 88 -20.72 -0.41 8.76
CA VAL A 88 -22.01 0.08 8.31
C VAL A 88 -22.31 -0.66 7.01
N SER A 89 -23.33 -1.51 7.01
CA SER A 89 -23.69 -2.26 5.82
C SER A 89 -24.31 -1.32 4.80
N SER A 90 -23.60 -1.09 3.68
CA SER A 90 -24.22 -0.55 2.47
C SER A 90 -24.24 -1.63 1.41
N THR A 91 -25.42 -1.96 0.94
CA THR A 91 -25.59 -2.65 -0.33
C THR A 91 -25.62 -1.59 -1.41
N ILE A 92 -24.78 -1.69 -2.45
CA ILE A 92 -24.97 -0.85 -3.65
C ILE A 92 -26.35 -1.23 -4.19
N PRO A 93 -27.27 -0.32 -4.26
CA PRO A 93 -28.51 -0.55 -4.94
C PRO A 93 -28.27 -0.47 -6.47
N GLY A 94 -28.93 -1.34 -7.20
CA GLY A 94 -29.35 -0.95 -8.53
C GLY A 94 -30.17 0.36 -8.41
N PRO A 95 -30.54 1.03 -9.49
CA PRO A 95 -30.84 2.48 -9.60
C PRO A 95 -31.86 3.11 -8.63
N SER A 96 -31.94 2.64 -7.41
CA SER A 96 -32.71 3.28 -6.32
C SER A 96 -32.10 2.99 -4.97
N VAL A 97 -31.26 3.93 -4.51
CA VAL A 97 -30.53 3.87 -3.23
C VAL A 97 -31.43 4.26 -2.06
N ARG A 98 -31.55 3.40 -1.04
CA ARG A 98 -31.78 3.83 0.33
C ARG A 98 -30.58 3.45 1.17
N ILE A 99 -29.81 4.46 1.59
CA ILE A 99 -28.74 4.31 2.59
C ILE A 99 -29.43 4.08 3.93
N LEU A 100 -29.32 2.88 4.49
CA LEU A 100 -29.63 2.62 5.88
C LEU A 100 -28.35 2.91 6.69
N THR A 101 -28.26 4.10 7.23
CA THR A 101 -27.23 4.47 8.21
C THR A 101 -27.55 3.78 9.54
N ALA A 102 -26.97 2.63 9.78
CA ALA A 102 -26.79 2.17 11.14
C ALA A 102 -25.54 2.92 11.68
N ALA A 103 -25.75 3.75 12.70
CA ALA A 103 -24.67 4.48 13.35
C ALA A 103 -23.57 3.51 13.79
N GLY A 104 -22.38 3.64 13.20
CA GLY A 104 -21.19 2.90 13.60
C GLY A 104 -20.88 3.23 15.05
N ARG A 105 -20.82 2.24 15.90
CA ARG A 105 -20.43 2.40 17.30
C ARG A 105 -18.93 2.23 17.38
N LEU A 106 -18.25 3.28 17.78
CA LEU A 106 -16.83 3.23 18.15
C LEU A 106 -16.76 2.59 19.56
N GLU A 107 -16.35 1.35 19.65
CA GLU A 107 -15.94 0.77 20.92
C GLU A 107 -14.45 1.06 21.13
N GLN A 108 -14.15 2.08 21.92
CA GLN A 108 -12.82 2.28 22.46
C GLN A 108 -12.55 1.16 23.48
N SER A 109 -11.91 0.13 23.02
CA SER A 109 -11.22 -0.78 23.92
C SER A 109 -9.82 -0.19 24.10
N ALA A 110 -9.59 0.48 25.25
CA ALA A 110 -8.23 0.55 25.73
C ALA A 110 -7.79 -0.92 25.80
N ILE A 111 -6.86 -1.32 24.93
CA ILE A 111 -6.09 -2.50 25.26
C ILE A 111 -5.48 -2.12 26.60
N PRO A 112 -5.74 -2.88 27.68
CA PRO A 112 -5.01 -2.70 28.92
C PRO A 112 -3.58 -2.77 28.46
N ALA A 113 -2.83 -1.65 28.62
CA ALA A 113 -1.51 -1.41 28.08
C ALA A 113 -0.86 -2.76 27.99
N ALA A 114 -0.90 -3.35 26.76
CA ALA A 114 -0.80 -4.79 26.71
C ALA A 114 0.57 -5.02 27.30
N PRO A 115 0.70 -5.71 28.43
CA PRO A 115 2.00 -5.83 29.11
C PRO A 115 3.09 -6.31 28.15
N VAL A 116 2.70 -6.75 26.99
CA VAL A 116 3.53 -7.18 25.87
C VAL A 116 4.05 -6.04 25.02
N LEU A 117 3.25 -5.02 24.68
CA LEU A 117 3.73 -3.83 23.95
C LEU A 117 4.60 -2.95 24.85
N ASP A 118 4.28 -2.87 26.12
CA ASP A 118 4.99 -2.07 27.11
C ASP A 118 6.29 -2.74 27.61
N ARG A 119 6.33 -4.07 27.72
CA ARG A 119 7.54 -4.81 28.12
C ARG A 119 8.66 -4.81 27.09
N GLY A 120 8.33 -4.71 25.80
CA GLY A 120 9.32 -4.59 24.73
C GLY A 120 9.97 -3.22 24.68
N LEU A 121 9.29 -2.17 25.16
CA LEU A 121 9.68 -0.78 24.98
C LEU A 121 10.32 -0.16 26.22
N SER A 122 10.10 -0.71 27.40
CA SER A 122 10.65 -0.18 28.66
C SER A 122 12.09 -0.59 28.94
N ARG A 123 12.69 -1.46 28.13
CA ARG A 123 14.12 -1.75 28.19
C ARG A 123 14.86 -0.99 27.10
N ALA A 124 15.58 0.06 27.50
CA ALA A 124 16.51 0.77 26.66
C ALA A 124 17.41 -0.25 25.92
N GLY A 125 17.29 -0.32 24.60
CA GLY A 125 18.15 -1.11 23.73
C GLY A 125 17.55 -2.39 23.15
N SER A 126 16.32 -2.79 23.48
CA SER A 126 15.69 -3.93 22.83
C SER A 126 14.83 -3.51 21.64
N ALA A 127 15.01 -4.21 20.57
CA ALA A 127 14.28 -4.04 19.32
C ALA A 127 12.78 -4.32 19.45
N ALA A 128 12.06 -3.82 18.49
CA ALA A 128 10.62 -3.88 18.38
C ALA A 128 10.01 -5.25 18.63
N ALA A 129 8.99 -5.29 19.44
CA ALA A 129 8.21 -6.49 19.69
C ALA A 129 7.36 -6.85 18.47
N ALA A 130 7.39 -8.10 18.05
CA ALA A 130 6.36 -8.69 17.23
C ALA A 130 5.30 -9.28 18.19
N THR A 131 4.11 -8.70 18.19
CA THR A 131 3.01 -9.13 19.07
C THR A 131 1.82 -9.56 18.24
N GLN A 132 1.24 -10.70 18.58
CA GLN A 132 -0.07 -11.11 18.07
C GLN A 132 -1.15 -10.63 19.02
N ILE A 133 -2.10 -9.87 18.51
CA ILE A 133 -3.28 -9.44 19.26
C ILE A 133 -4.41 -10.41 18.92
N PRO A 134 -4.91 -11.20 19.87
CA PRO A 134 -6.05 -12.06 19.63
C PRO A 134 -7.27 -11.19 19.25
N THR A 135 -7.88 -11.48 18.13
CA THR A 135 -9.12 -10.81 17.73
C THR A 135 -10.30 -11.70 18.06
N SER A 136 -11.28 -11.14 18.76
CA SER A 136 -12.57 -11.78 18.95
C SER A 136 -13.27 -11.92 17.57
N PRO A 137 -14.09 -12.93 17.32
CA PRO A 137 -14.69 -13.24 16.02
C PRO A 137 -15.73 -12.19 15.54
N ALA A 138 -15.73 -11.00 16.07
CA ALA A 138 -16.61 -9.93 15.66
C ALA A 138 -16.23 -9.43 14.23
N ARG A 139 -17.20 -9.40 13.38
CA ARG A 139 -17.13 -8.86 12.01
C ARG A 139 -16.86 -7.34 12.04
N GLY A 140 -15.63 -6.92 12.19
CA GLY A 140 -15.31 -5.49 12.23
C GLY A 140 -13.85 -5.23 11.92
N GLY A 141 -13.55 -4.02 11.46
CA GLY A 141 -12.18 -3.54 11.26
C GLY A 141 -11.51 -3.14 12.56
N VAL A 142 -10.20 -2.94 12.50
CA VAL A 142 -9.39 -2.49 13.63
C VAL A 142 -8.49 -1.35 13.18
N ILE A 143 -8.48 -0.26 13.95
CA ILE A 143 -7.50 0.84 13.79
C ILE A 143 -6.41 0.65 14.85
N ILE A 144 -5.17 0.76 14.43
CA ILE A 144 -4.00 0.77 15.31
C ILE A 144 -3.31 2.12 15.13
N GLN A 145 -3.21 2.87 16.21
CA GLN A 145 -2.51 4.13 16.27
C GLN A 145 -1.29 4.01 17.17
N ALA A 146 -0.13 4.41 16.68
CA ALA A 146 1.10 4.44 17.45
C ALA A 146 1.71 5.83 17.46
N THR A 147 2.32 6.18 18.59
CA THR A 147 2.98 7.46 18.81
C THR A 147 4.41 7.28 19.33
N GLY A 148 5.22 8.34 19.24
CA GLY A 148 6.58 8.34 19.70
C GLY A 148 7.47 7.36 18.93
N SER A 149 8.30 6.60 19.62
CA SER A 149 9.19 5.63 18.97
C SER A 149 8.46 4.46 18.32
N MET A 150 7.27 4.09 18.81
CA MET A 150 6.45 3.03 18.21
C MET A 150 5.90 3.40 16.83
N ALA A 151 5.77 4.69 16.52
CA ALA A 151 5.34 5.14 15.21
C ALA A 151 6.41 4.88 14.13
N ARG A 152 7.68 4.81 14.52
CA ARG A 152 8.79 4.69 13.56
C ARG A 152 8.87 3.27 13.00
N GLY A 153 8.55 3.16 11.71
CA GLY A 153 8.56 1.86 11.05
C GLY A 153 7.48 0.91 11.53
N LEU A 154 6.36 1.44 12.03
CA LEU A 154 5.22 0.61 12.42
C LEU A 154 4.70 -0.18 11.22
N GLU A 155 4.59 -1.48 11.41
CA GLU A 155 3.96 -2.39 10.48
C GLU A 155 2.93 -3.26 11.19
N VAL A 156 1.81 -3.44 10.51
CA VAL A 156 0.69 -4.22 11.03
C VAL A 156 0.18 -5.15 9.94
N GLU A 157 0.05 -6.41 10.27
CA GLU A 157 -0.48 -7.44 9.38
C GLU A 157 -1.68 -8.12 10.03
N GLN A 158 -2.72 -8.36 9.25
CA GLN A 158 -3.81 -9.26 9.63
C GLN A 158 -3.57 -10.63 9.01
N THR A 159 -3.81 -11.67 9.79
CA THR A 159 -3.72 -13.06 9.34
C THR A 159 -5.05 -13.74 9.56
N GLY A 160 -5.54 -14.45 8.56
CA GLY A 160 -6.67 -15.35 8.73
C GLY A 160 -6.32 -16.61 9.50
N PRO A 161 -7.31 -17.49 9.76
CA PRO A 161 -7.07 -18.81 10.35
C PRO A 161 -5.99 -19.55 9.56
N ASP A 162 -5.14 -20.29 10.25
CA ASP A 162 -4.08 -21.13 9.65
C ASP A 162 -3.01 -20.38 8.83
N GLY A 163 -2.83 -19.08 9.08
CA GLY A 163 -1.86 -18.25 8.35
C GLY A 163 -2.26 -17.96 6.90
N THR A 164 -3.46 -18.35 6.48
CA THR A 164 -4.04 -18.01 5.19
C THR A 164 -4.60 -16.59 5.21
N ALA A 165 -4.91 -16.03 4.05
CA ALA A 165 -5.50 -14.69 3.91
C ALA A 165 -4.74 -13.61 4.71
N THR A 166 -3.41 -13.65 4.66
CA THR A 166 -2.56 -12.63 5.27
C THR A 166 -2.56 -11.37 4.41
N ALA A 167 -2.77 -10.24 5.03
CA ALA A 167 -2.70 -8.94 4.39
C ALA A 167 -2.04 -7.90 5.30
N ARG A 168 -1.37 -6.95 4.67
CA ARG A 168 -0.90 -5.75 5.32
C ARG A 168 -2.09 -4.84 5.65
N CYS A 169 -2.13 -4.30 6.86
CA CYS A 169 -3.11 -3.29 7.21
C CYS A 169 -2.77 -1.96 6.54
N GLY A 170 -3.76 -1.34 5.94
CA GLY A 170 -3.58 -0.17 5.10
C GLY A 170 -3.16 1.09 5.86
N VAL A 171 -2.55 2.00 5.13
CA VAL A 171 -2.23 3.38 5.56
C VAL A 171 -3.33 4.30 5.07
N PRO A 172 -3.82 5.25 5.88
CA PRO A 172 -4.75 6.26 5.38
C PRO A 172 -4.16 7.05 4.22
N GLY A 173 -4.90 7.11 3.12
CA GLY A 173 -4.49 7.77 1.88
C GLY A 173 -5.68 8.24 1.07
N THR A 174 -5.40 8.70 -0.14
CA THR A 174 -6.39 9.28 -1.06
C THR A 174 -6.45 8.57 -2.41
N ASP A 175 -5.58 7.58 -2.64
CA ASP A 175 -5.43 6.91 -3.94
C ASP A 175 -4.99 5.45 -3.72
N PHE A 176 -5.80 4.50 -4.16
CA PHE A 176 -5.56 3.07 -3.98
C PHE A 176 -5.91 2.30 -5.25
N TRP A 177 -5.05 1.36 -5.60
CA TRP A 177 -5.24 0.49 -6.75
C TRP A 177 -5.26 -0.96 -6.31
N PHE A 178 -6.26 -1.71 -6.78
CA PHE A 178 -6.37 -3.16 -6.60
C PHE A 178 -6.63 -3.80 -7.95
N VAL A 179 -5.89 -4.83 -8.26
CA VAL A 179 -6.04 -5.57 -9.53
C VAL A 179 -6.12 -7.04 -9.20
N GLY A 180 -6.96 -7.81 -9.87
CA GLY A 180 -7.09 -9.23 -9.58
C GLY A 180 -8.03 -9.97 -10.52
N PRO A 181 -8.33 -11.23 -10.19
CA PRO A 181 -9.29 -12.02 -10.94
C PRO A 181 -10.69 -11.44 -10.84
N GLY A 182 -11.41 -11.52 -11.94
CA GLY A 182 -12.83 -11.17 -11.98
C GLY A 182 -13.73 -12.32 -11.54
N GLN A 183 -15.03 -12.10 -11.55
CA GLN A 183 -16.05 -13.06 -11.05
C GLN A 183 -16.11 -14.37 -11.84
N HIS A 184 -15.42 -14.47 -12.97
CA HIS A 184 -15.26 -15.75 -13.65
C HIS A 184 -14.44 -16.76 -12.82
N SER A 185 -13.51 -16.27 -12.01
CA SER A 185 -12.57 -17.08 -11.23
C SER A 185 -12.83 -17.05 -9.73
N VAL A 186 -13.57 -16.05 -9.22
CA VAL A 186 -13.92 -15.89 -7.80
C VAL A 186 -15.43 -15.72 -7.63
N ALA A 187 -15.97 -16.14 -6.49
CA ALA A 187 -17.42 -16.05 -6.24
C ALA A 187 -17.89 -14.61 -5.97
N GLY A 188 -16.98 -13.75 -5.53
CA GLY A 188 -17.27 -12.34 -5.29
C GLY A 188 -16.07 -11.54 -4.87
N VAL A 189 -16.21 -10.22 -4.91
CA VAL A 189 -15.23 -9.24 -4.48
C VAL A 189 -15.91 -8.28 -3.51
N GLN A 190 -15.28 -8.04 -2.37
CA GLN A 190 -15.74 -7.09 -1.36
C GLN A 190 -14.71 -5.97 -1.20
N LEU A 191 -15.17 -4.74 -1.26
CA LEU A 191 -14.41 -3.54 -0.99
C LEU A 191 -14.72 -3.04 0.43
N TYR A 192 -13.68 -2.84 1.21
CA TYR A 192 -13.73 -2.28 2.55
C TYR A 192 -13.15 -0.87 2.52
N LEU A 193 -13.91 0.11 2.96
CA LEU A 193 -13.51 1.51 3.09
C LEU A 193 -13.58 1.88 4.57
N MET A 194 -12.45 2.30 5.13
CA MET A 194 -12.31 2.59 6.56
C MET A 194 -11.81 4.01 6.75
N ASP A 195 -12.55 4.80 7.50
CA ASP A 195 -12.13 6.14 7.90
C ASP A 195 -11.47 6.08 9.28
N THR A 196 -10.26 6.59 9.37
CA THR A 196 -9.48 6.66 10.61
C THR A 196 -9.49 8.04 11.23
N ASP A 197 -10.07 9.03 10.55
CA ASP A 197 -10.06 10.43 10.94
C ASP A 197 -11.36 10.81 11.66
N SER A 198 -11.38 12.00 12.29
CA SER A 198 -12.53 12.52 13.03
C SER A 198 -13.57 13.22 12.14
N GLN A 199 -13.32 13.33 10.85
CA GLN A 199 -14.23 13.90 9.87
C GLN A 199 -14.55 12.83 8.82
N PRO A 200 -15.78 12.77 8.29
CA PRO A 200 -16.15 11.79 7.30
C PRO A 200 -15.37 11.97 5.99
N ALA A 201 -15.09 10.88 5.33
CA ALA A 201 -14.47 10.86 4.01
C ALA A 201 -15.48 10.49 2.91
N THR A 202 -15.23 10.92 1.68
CA THR A 202 -16.01 10.53 0.51
C THR A 202 -15.08 9.85 -0.49
N ALA A 203 -15.40 8.60 -0.83
CA ALA A 203 -14.65 7.79 -1.79
C ALA A 203 -15.36 7.74 -3.13
N GLU A 204 -14.58 7.74 -4.19
CA GLU A 204 -14.98 7.45 -5.56
C GLU A 204 -14.32 6.13 -5.98
N VAL A 205 -15.02 5.31 -6.76
CA VAL A 205 -14.53 3.99 -7.16
C VAL A 205 -14.72 3.81 -8.66
N ASP A 206 -13.58 3.86 -9.38
CA ASP A 206 -13.55 3.49 -10.79
C ASP A 206 -13.30 1.99 -10.93
N VAL A 207 -14.08 1.35 -11.77
CA VAL A 207 -13.99 -0.09 -12.01
C VAL A 207 -13.60 -0.34 -13.46
N TYR A 208 -12.53 -1.11 -13.64
CA TYR A 208 -12.05 -1.56 -14.95
C TYR A 208 -12.23 -3.07 -15.07
N THR A 209 -12.74 -3.52 -16.20
CA THR A 209 -12.90 -4.94 -16.53
C THR A 209 -12.22 -5.27 -17.85
N ASP A 210 -12.23 -6.54 -18.23
CA ASP A 210 -11.77 -6.99 -19.56
C ASP A 210 -12.63 -6.47 -20.72
N SER A 211 -13.83 -5.95 -20.42
CA SER A 211 -14.71 -5.29 -21.39
C SER A 211 -14.54 -3.76 -21.42
N GLY A 212 -13.64 -3.20 -20.63
CA GLY A 212 -13.41 -1.77 -20.51
C GLY A 212 -13.84 -1.19 -19.16
N PRO A 213 -13.81 0.15 -19.01
CA PRO A 213 -14.23 0.82 -17.79
C PRO A 213 -15.75 0.67 -17.63
N MET A 214 -16.16 0.39 -16.40
CA MET A 214 -17.58 0.35 -16.09
C MET A 214 -18.08 1.76 -15.81
N LEU A 215 -18.82 2.29 -16.75
CA LEU A 215 -19.45 3.62 -16.69
C LEU A 215 -20.77 3.57 -15.89
N ASP A 216 -20.84 2.77 -14.85
CA ASP A 216 -22.04 2.78 -14.04
C ASP A 216 -22.01 3.96 -13.08
N SER A 217 -23.11 4.63 -13.01
CA SER A 217 -23.46 5.86 -12.33
C SER A 217 -23.25 5.82 -10.81
N THR A 218 -22.10 5.39 -10.35
CA THR A 218 -21.66 5.65 -8.98
C THR A 218 -21.08 7.05 -8.83
N ASP A 219 -21.51 8.01 -9.66
CA ASP A 219 -21.23 9.45 -9.53
C ASP A 219 -21.65 10.05 -8.18
N THR A 220 -22.30 9.26 -7.34
CA THR A 220 -22.51 9.61 -5.94
C THR A 220 -21.44 8.96 -5.10
N GLY A 221 -20.44 9.74 -4.71
CA GLY A 221 -19.36 9.28 -3.85
C GLY A 221 -19.87 8.49 -2.64
N ILE A 222 -19.10 7.46 -2.26
CA ILE A 222 -19.40 6.63 -1.09
C ILE A 222 -18.98 7.38 0.16
N SER A 223 -19.95 7.81 0.96
CA SER A 223 -19.64 8.47 2.25
C SER A 223 -19.25 7.42 3.29
N VAL A 224 -18.08 7.60 3.87
CA VAL A 224 -17.57 6.80 4.98
C VAL A 224 -17.60 7.67 6.24
N PRO A 225 -18.36 7.29 7.27
CA PRO A 225 -18.48 8.10 8.48
C PRO A 225 -17.15 8.13 9.24
N ALA A 226 -16.92 9.23 9.97
CA ALA A 226 -15.75 9.39 10.84
C ALA A 226 -15.57 8.17 11.75
N HIS A 227 -14.34 7.64 11.82
CA HIS A 227 -14.01 6.41 12.55
C HIS A 227 -14.95 5.24 12.21
N GLY A 228 -15.44 5.19 10.98
CA GLY A 228 -16.39 4.19 10.50
C GLY A 228 -15.82 3.31 9.38
N MET A 229 -16.57 2.30 9.02
CA MET A 229 -16.25 1.38 7.93
C MET A 229 -17.48 1.11 7.08
N VAL A 230 -17.30 1.14 5.76
CA VAL A 230 -18.27 0.74 4.75
C VAL A 230 -17.77 -0.51 4.05
N VAL A 231 -18.62 -1.52 3.91
CA VAL A 231 -18.30 -2.75 3.16
C VAL A 231 -19.22 -2.85 1.96
N GLN A 232 -18.60 -2.89 0.79
CA GLN A 232 -19.30 -2.85 -0.49
C GLN A 232 -19.08 -4.15 -1.25
N SER A 233 -20.17 -4.87 -1.56
CA SER A 233 -20.11 -6.03 -2.43
C SER A 233 -20.17 -5.61 -3.90
N LEU A 234 -19.16 -6.01 -4.67
CA LEU A 234 -19.03 -5.73 -6.09
C LEU A 234 -19.51 -6.90 -6.97
N ALA A 235 -20.04 -7.97 -6.38
CA ALA A 235 -20.41 -9.21 -7.07
C ALA A 235 -21.37 -9.00 -8.25
N LYS A 236 -22.33 -8.08 -8.12
CA LYS A 236 -23.28 -7.80 -9.21
C LYS A 236 -22.64 -7.02 -10.36
N LEU A 237 -21.74 -6.12 -10.03
CA LEU A 237 -21.04 -5.24 -10.96
C LEU A 237 -20.03 -6.02 -11.82
N LEU A 238 -19.37 -7.01 -11.23
CA LEU A 238 -18.28 -7.75 -11.86
C LEU A 238 -18.72 -9.05 -12.55
N ARG A 239 -20.02 -9.24 -12.76
CA ARG A 239 -20.55 -10.48 -13.31
C ARG A 239 -19.98 -10.77 -14.69
N GLY A 240 -19.36 -11.96 -14.83
CA GLY A 240 -18.79 -12.43 -16.09
C GLY A 240 -17.39 -11.89 -16.43
N SER A 241 -16.84 -10.95 -15.67
CA SER A 241 -15.49 -10.45 -15.91
C SER A 241 -14.41 -11.50 -15.60
N ARG A 242 -13.31 -11.50 -16.37
CA ARG A 242 -12.13 -12.36 -16.13
C ARG A 242 -11.08 -11.66 -15.29
N ALA A 243 -10.96 -10.35 -15.47
CA ALA A 243 -10.07 -9.49 -14.70
C ALA A 243 -10.84 -8.29 -14.19
N VAL A 244 -10.42 -7.77 -13.05
CA VAL A 244 -10.96 -6.56 -12.46
C VAL A 244 -9.84 -5.70 -11.94
N ALA A 245 -10.00 -4.39 -12.06
CA ALA A 245 -9.21 -3.43 -11.30
C ALA A 245 -10.14 -2.39 -10.67
N LEU A 246 -9.81 -2.01 -9.47
CA LEU A 246 -10.49 -0.98 -8.70
C LEU A 246 -9.50 0.15 -8.44
N HIS A 247 -9.89 1.35 -8.82
CA HIS A 247 -9.24 2.57 -8.42
C HIS A 247 -10.14 3.27 -7.40
N VAL A 248 -9.65 3.39 -6.18
CA VAL A 248 -10.37 4.07 -5.10
C VAL A 248 -9.66 5.37 -4.81
N SER A 249 -10.34 6.47 -5.10
CA SER A 249 -9.87 7.82 -4.80
C SER A 249 -10.78 8.49 -3.78
N THR A 250 -10.31 9.57 -3.15
CA THR A 250 -11.14 10.37 -2.24
C THR A 250 -11.26 11.78 -2.75
N SER A 251 -12.50 12.29 -2.84
CA SER A 251 -12.77 13.70 -3.11
C SER A 251 -12.76 14.55 -1.82
N VAL A 252 -13.04 13.92 -0.68
CA VAL A 252 -12.98 14.55 0.65
C VAL A 252 -12.34 13.60 1.65
N GLY A 253 -11.44 14.12 2.48
CA GLY A 253 -10.78 13.35 3.53
C GLY A 253 -9.76 12.34 3.00
N ARG A 254 -9.44 11.37 3.83
CA ARG A 254 -8.60 10.22 3.50
C ARG A 254 -9.18 8.97 4.16
N LEU A 255 -8.93 7.83 3.58
CA LEU A 255 -9.42 6.56 4.12
C LEU A 255 -8.39 5.45 3.93
N VAL A 256 -8.68 4.28 4.43
CA VAL A 256 -7.98 3.04 4.09
C VAL A 256 -8.91 2.19 3.27
N ALA A 257 -8.44 1.73 2.12
CA ALA A 257 -9.15 0.76 1.29
C ALA A 257 -8.52 -0.62 1.42
N ALA A 258 -9.34 -1.67 1.36
CA ALA A 258 -8.90 -3.06 1.28
C ALA A 258 -9.89 -3.86 0.44
N VAL A 259 -9.40 -4.87 -0.29
CA VAL A 259 -10.23 -5.71 -1.16
C VAL A 259 -10.03 -7.17 -0.80
N GLN A 260 -11.14 -7.87 -0.61
CA GLN A 260 -11.17 -9.30 -0.35
C GLN A 260 -11.93 -10.03 -1.46
N GLU A 261 -11.33 -11.10 -1.94
CA GLU A 261 -11.97 -12.06 -2.82
C GLU A 261 -12.70 -13.12 -1.98
N THR A 262 -13.79 -13.68 -2.50
CA THR A 262 -14.49 -14.80 -1.90
C THR A 262 -14.46 -15.99 -2.86
N SER A 263 -14.06 -17.16 -2.36
CA SER A 263 -13.94 -18.37 -3.16
C SER A 263 -15.25 -19.16 -3.28
N GLY A 264 -16.28 -18.78 -2.54
CA GLY A 264 -17.62 -19.39 -2.50
C GLY A 264 -18.53 -18.67 -1.53
N ALA A 265 -19.79 -19.06 -1.46
CA ALA A 265 -20.81 -18.36 -0.67
C ALA A 265 -20.51 -18.26 0.84
N SER A 266 -19.60 -19.08 1.35
CA SER A 266 -19.30 -19.19 2.79
C SER A 266 -17.81 -19.24 3.12
N GLN A 267 -16.92 -19.20 2.12
CA GLN A 267 -15.47 -19.25 2.36
C GLN A 267 -14.83 -17.90 2.03
N PRO A 268 -14.14 -17.27 3.00
CA PRO A 268 -13.33 -16.11 2.70
C PRO A 268 -12.22 -16.52 1.74
N GLY A 269 -12.07 -15.76 0.66
CA GLY A 269 -10.95 -15.85 -0.25
C GLY A 269 -9.74 -15.08 0.27
N GLY A 270 -8.76 -14.87 -0.60
CA GLY A 270 -7.58 -14.09 -0.31
C GLY A 270 -7.87 -12.58 -0.20
N TRP A 271 -6.94 -11.86 0.38
CA TRP A 271 -6.89 -10.41 0.26
C TRP A 271 -6.07 -10.02 -0.97
N LEU A 272 -6.60 -9.09 -1.78
CA LEU A 272 -5.80 -8.47 -2.82
C LEU A 272 -4.86 -7.44 -2.19
N PRO A 273 -3.54 -7.59 -2.38
CA PRO A 273 -2.61 -6.56 -1.95
C PRO A 273 -2.83 -5.30 -2.78
N ALA A 274 -2.78 -4.13 -2.13
CA ALA A 274 -2.80 -2.86 -2.84
C ALA A 274 -1.58 -2.77 -3.76
N ALA A 275 -1.83 -2.45 -5.02
CA ALA A 275 -0.78 -2.20 -6.00
C ALA A 275 -0.30 -0.74 -5.94
N GLN A 276 0.94 -0.49 -6.33
CA GLN A 276 1.41 0.88 -6.53
C GLN A 276 0.58 1.58 -7.62
N PRO A 277 0.48 2.91 -7.59
CA PRO A 277 -0.14 3.67 -8.68
C PRO A 277 0.46 3.33 -10.05
N PRO A 278 -0.32 3.46 -11.13
CA PRO A 278 0.13 3.14 -12.47
C PRO A 278 1.40 3.88 -12.87
N ALA A 279 2.37 3.15 -13.43
CA ALA A 279 3.63 3.66 -13.91
C ALA A 279 4.08 2.93 -15.18
N THR A 280 5.02 3.52 -15.93
CA THR A 280 5.58 2.88 -17.14
C THR A 280 6.56 1.74 -16.83
N SER A 281 6.94 1.58 -15.57
CA SER A 281 7.74 0.45 -15.09
C SER A 281 7.30 0.08 -13.67
N VAL A 282 6.88 -1.17 -13.50
CA VAL A 282 6.43 -1.71 -12.20
C VAL A 282 7.09 -3.06 -11.92
N VAL A 283 7.24 -3.40 -10.65
CA VAL A 283 7.87 -4.66 -10.22
C VAL A 283 6.95 -5.42 -9.27
N LEU A 284 6.70 -6.68 -9.58
CA LEU A 284 5.96 -7.63 -8.75
C LEU A 284 6.98 -8.56 -8.06
N PRO A 285 7.26 -8.37 -6.77
CA PRO A 285 8.24 -9.17 -6.05
C PRO A 285 7.65 -10.47 -5.49
N GLY A 286 8.51 -11.40 -5.11
CA GLY A 286 8.14 -12.50 -4.22
C GLY A 286 7.54 -13.72 -4.89
N LEU A 287 7.76 -13.92 -6.18
CA LEU A 287 7.30 -15.13 -6.84
C LEU A 287 8.12 -16.35 -6.38
N PRO A 288 7.48 -17.40 -5.83
CA PRO A 288 8.17 -18.61 -5.43
C PRO A 288 8.61 -19.43 -6.64
N GLY A 289 9.62 -20.26 -6.44
CA GLY A 289 10.11 -21.23 -7.43
C GLY A 289 9.22 -22.46 -7.55
N SER A 290 7.92 -22.29 -7.75
CA SER A 290 6.98 -23.40 -7.97
C SER A 290 6.71 -23.62 -9.45
N PRO A 291 6.42 -24.85 -9.89
CA PRO A 291 5.94 -25.11 -11.25
C PRO A 291 4.52 -24.56 -11.45
N GLY A 292 4.07 -24.51 -12.69
CA GLY A 292 2.71 -24.13 -13.07
C GLY A 292 2.58 -22.76 -13.69
N THR A 293 1.44 -22.54 -14.34
CA THR A 293 1.05 -21.29 -14.97
C THR A 293 0.77 -20.24 -13.89
N ARG A 294 1.14 -19.00 -14.15
CA ARG A 294 0.83 -17.85 -13.33
C ARG A 294 -0.09 -16.92 -14.09
N GLU A 295 -1.03 -16.33 -13.41
CA GLU A 295 -1.96 -15.39 -14.03
C GLU A 295 -1.55 -13.96 -13.64
N LEU A 296 -1.14 -13.20 -14.65
CA LEU A 296 -0.83 -11.78 -14.52
C LEU A 296 -2.10 -10.98 -14.85
N TYR A 297 -2.53 -10.14 -13.93
CA TYR A 297 -3.62 -9.19 -14.11
C TYR A 297 -3.04 -7.79 -14.23
N VAL A 298 -3.36 -7.11 -15.31
CA VAL A 298 -2.82 -5.78 -15.62
C VAL A 298 -3.97 -4.82 -15.88
N VAL A 299 -3.90 -3.63 -15.32
CA VAL A 299 -4.80 -2.53 -15.67
C VAL A 299 -4.04 -1.43 -16.38
N VAL A 300 -4.64 -0.93 -17.47
CA VAL A 300 -4.19 0.22 -18.24
C VAL A 300 -5.27 1.30 -18.13
N PRO A 301 -5.20 2.22 -17.15
CA PRO A 301 -6.32 3.12 -16.86
C PRO A 301 -6.51 4.22 -17.91
N GLY A 302 -5.47 4.56 -18.67
CA GLY A 302 -5.54 5.56 -19.74
C GLY A 302 -6.22 5.05 -21.00
N THR A 303 -6.49 5.93 -21.94
CA THR A 303 -7.12 5.61 -23.25
C THR A 303 -6.15 5.01 -24.26
N GLY A 304 -4.84 5.15 -24.05
CA GLY A 304 -3.81 4.63 -24.95
C GLY A 304 -3.52 3.15 -24.70
N ASN A 305 -3.34 2.37 -25.76
CA ASN A 305 -2.95 0.96 -25.65
C ASN A 305 -1.53 0.82 -25.09
N ALA A 306 -1.34 -0.14 -24.24
CA ALA A 306 -0.05 -0.47 -23.63
C ALA A 306 0.67 -1.55 -24.44
N GLN A 307 1.91 -1.29 -24.78
CA GLN A 307 2.84 -2.31 -25.26
C GLN A 307 3.70 -2.79 -24.09
N VAL A 308 3.45 -3.98 -23.61
CA VAL A 308 4.05 -4.49 -22.37
C VAL A 308 5.15 -5.48 -22.68
N LYS A 309 6.28 -5.26 -22.00
CA LYS A 309 7.41 -6.18 -21.95
C LYS A 309 7.53 -6.74 -20.55
N VAL A 310 7.53 -8.06 -20.42
CA VAL A 310 7.72 -8.79 -19.16
C VAL A 310 9.18 -9.22 -19.05
N THR A 311 9.79 -8.98 -17.90
CA THR A 311 11.15 -9.46 -17.58
C THR A 311 11.11 -10.20 -16.25
N ALA A 312 11.49 -11.47 -16.25
CA ALA A 312 11.69 -12.24 -15.04
C ALA A 312 13.10 -12.00 -14.49
N VAL A 313 13.20 -11.73 -13.21
CA VAL A 313 14.44 -11.48 -12.47
C VAL A 313 14.64 -12.63 -11.49
N THR A 314 15.59 -13.53 -11.78
CA THR A 314 15.79 -14.78 -11.05
C THR A 314 17.17 -14.88 -10.40
N PRO A 315 17.47 -15.89 -9.58
CA PRO A 315 18.83 -16.09 -9.09
C PRO A 315 19.87 -16.33 -10.17
N LYS A 316 19.45 -16.75 -11.36
CA LYS A 316 20.35 -16.99 -12.51
C LYS A 316 20.49 -15.78 -13.44
N GLY A 317 19.86 -14.65 -13.09
CA GLY A 317 19.82 -13.43 -13.91
C GLY A 317 18.44 -13.11 -14.45
N SER A 318 18.37 -12.06 -15.24
CA SER A 318 17.13 -11.58 -15.85
C SER A 318 16.95 -12.14 -17.27
N TYR A 319 15.72 -12.52 -17.59
CA TYR A 319 15.36 -12.97 -18.93
C TYR A 319 13.91 -12.62 -19.27
N GLN A 320 13.56 -12.73 -20.54
CA GLN A 320 12.19 -12.56 -21.01
C GLN A 320 11.53 -13.94 -21.09
N PRO A 321 10.46 -14.20 -20.33
CA PRO A 321 9.73 -15.46 -20.44
C PRO A 321 9.02 -15.57 -21.80
N THR A 322 8.78 -16.79 -22.24
CA THR A 322 7.99 -17.04 -23.46
C THR A 322 6.61 -16.40 -23.33
N GLY A 323 6.18 -15.67 -24.36
CA GLY A 323 4.95 -14.88 -24.30
C GLY A 323 5.05 -13.57 -23.53
N GLY A 324 6.24 -13.18 -23.03
CA GLY A 324 6.47 -11.95 -22.29
C GLY A 324 6.87 -10.74 -23.13
N THR A 325 6.83 -10.85 -24.46
CA THR A 325 7.15 -9.75 -25.40
C THR A 325 6.01 -9.46 -26.33
N GLY A 326 5.80 -8.19 -26.66
CA GLY A 326 4.78 -7.78 -27.62
C GLY A 326 3.36 -8.02 -27.11
N ILE A 327 3.13 -7.87 -25.81
CA ILE A 327 1.80 -7.96 -25.23
C ILE A 327 1.13 -6.60 -25.42
N ASP A 328 0.14 -6.56 -26.30
CA ASP A 328 -0.68 -5.36 -26.52
C ASP A 328 -1.93 -5.43 -25.65
N LEU A 329 -2.09 -4.44 -24.78
CA LEU A 329 -3.24 -4.32 -23.87
C LEU A 329 -4.04 -3.08 -24.20
N PRO A 330 -5.37 -3.19 -24.31
CA PRO A 330 -6.22 -2.04 -24.61
C PRO A 330 -6.24 -1.06 -23.44
N GLY A 331 -6.24 0.23 -23.76
CA GLY A 331 -6.45 1.29 -22.78
C GLY A 331 -7.84 1.23 -22.16
N GLY A 332 -7.98 1.70 -20.94
CA GLY A 332 -9.22 1.68 -20.16
C GLY A 332 -9.65 0.28 -19.69
N SER A 333 -8.80 -0.74 -19.74
CA SER A 333 -9.18 -2.11 -19.44
C SER A 333 -8.31 -2.79 -18.37
N ALA A 334 -8.86 -3.81 -17.72
CA ALA A 334 -8.13 -4.76 -16.92
C ALA A 334 -8.07 -6.11 -17.66
N VAL A 335 -6.88 -6.67 -17.85
CA VAL A 335 -6.67 -7.85 -18.69
C VAL A 335 -5.94 -8.95 -17.91
N GLN A 336 -6.38 -10.19 -18.08
CA GLN A 336 -5.69 -11.39 -17.62
C GLN A 336 -4.72 -11.89 -18.69
N VAL A 337 -3.47 -12.07 -18.31
CA VAL A 337 -2.40 -12.58 -19.18
C VAL A 337 -1.80 -13.84 -18.57
N PRO A 338 -2.02 -15.03 -19.14
CA PRO A 338 -1.38 -16.24 -18.65
C PRO A 338 0.12 -16.20 -18.97
N LEU A 339 0.94 -16.39 -17.96
CA LEU A 339 2.38 -16.55 -18.11
C LEU A 339 2.75 -18.00 -17.81
N PRO A 340 3.47 -18.67 -18.72
CA PRO A 340 4.00 -19.99 -18.44
C PRO A 340 4.99 -19.91 -17.27
N SER A 341 5.41 -21.08 -16.78
CA SER A 341 6.30 -21.15 -15.62
C SER A 341 7.55 -20.28 -15.84
N LEU A 342 7.96 -19.55 -14.81
CA LEU A 342 9.18 -18.73 -14.82
C LEU A 342 10.44 -19.60 -14.56
N GLY A 343 10.55 -20.73 -15.27
CA GLY A 343 11.67 -21.67 -15.14
C GLY A 343 11.73 -22.42 -13.80
N GLY A 344 10.66 -22.40 -12.99
CA GLY A 344 10.63 -23.02 -11.66
C GLY A 344 11.53 -22.35 -10.63
N LEU A 345 12.08 -21.18 -10.91
CA LEU A 345 12.96 -20.42 -10.02
C LEU A 345 12.17 -19.32 -9.28
N PRO A 346 12.57 -18.98 -8.05
CA PRO A 346 12.09 -17.79 -7.40
C PRO A 346 12.40 -16.55 -8.24
N ALA A 347 11.47 -15.59 -8.28
CA ALA A 347 11.64 -14.46 -9.16
C ALA A 347 10.95 -13.19 -8.64
N ALA A 348 11.32 -12.05 -9.20
CA ALA A 348 10.44 -10.90 -9.37
C ALA A 348 10.10 -10.76 -10.85
N VAL A 349 8.95 -10.15 -11.15
CA VAL A 349 8.58 -9.80 -12.52
C VAL A 349 8.56 -8.30 -12.65
N ARG A 350 9.30 -7.78 -13.63
CA ARG A 350 9.27 -6.38 -14.03
C ARG A 350 8.44 -6.25 -15.31
N LEU A 351 7.48 -5.35 -15.29
CA LEU A 351 6.74 -4.90 -16.46
C LEU A 351 7.29 -3.54 -16.90
N SER A 352 7.46 -3.36 -18.19
CA SER A 352 7.80 -2.07 -18.79
C SER A 352 6.82 -1.79 -19.93
N SER A 353 6.32 -0.57 -20.01
CA SER A 353 5.30 -0.16 -20.97
C SER A 353 5.53 1.26 -21.48
N ASN A 354 4.96 1.58 -22.63
CA ASN A 354 4.92 2.91 -23.21
C ASN A 354 3.92 3.86 -22.51
N VAL A 355 2.92 3.32 -21.79
CA VAL A 355 1.92 4.07 -21.04
C VAL A 355 1.84 3.53 -19.60
N PRO A 356 1.35 4.31 -18.62
CA PRO A 356 1.23 3.86 -17.24
C PRO A 356 0.30 2.65 -17.09
N LEU A 357 0.72 1.67 -16.31
CA LEU A 357 -0.04 0.49 -15.91
C LEU A 357 0.28 0.09 -14.47
N THR A 358 -0.59 -0.69 -13.85
CA THR A 358 -0.26 -1.42 -12.63
C THR A 358 -0.78 -2.86 -12.72
N ALA A 359 -0.30 -3.73 -11.83
CA ALA A 359 -0.54 -5.16 -12.00
C ALA A 359 -0.47 -5.94 -10.68
N THR A 360 -1.09 -7.12 -10.70
CA THR A 360 -0.90 -8.18 -9.71
C THR A 360 -0.65 -9.50 -10.42
N MET A 361 -0.14 -10.47 -9.68
CA MET A 361 0.05 -11.83 -10.19
C MET A 361 -0.44 -12.84 -9.17
N THR A 362 -1.26 -13.77 -9.61
CA THR A 362 -1.71 -14.91 -8.81
C THR A 362 -0.87 -16.14 -9.12
N ILE A 363 -0.64 -16.92 -8.08
CA ILE A 363 0.07 -18.19 -8.15
C ILE A 363 -0.92 -19.25 -7.70
N PRO A 364 -1.14 -20.31 -8.49
CA PRO A 364 -2.07 -21.36 -8.13
C PRO A 364 -1.74 -21.96 -6.75
N GLY A 365 -2.77 -22.20 -5.95
CA GLY A 365 -2.63 -22.97 -4.71
C GLY A 365 -2.23 -24.42 -5.04
N GLY A 366 -1.39 -25.03 -4.20
CA GLY A 366 -0.91 -26.41 -4.42
C GLY A 366 -1.98 -27.50 -4.31
N GLU A 367 -3.12 -27.20 -3.70
CA GLU A 367 -4.26 -28.13 -3.54
C GLU A 367 -5.49 -27.58 -4.24
N SER A 368 -6.26 -28.45 -4.88
CA SER A 368 -7.51 -28.09 -5.55
C SER A 368 -8.46 -27.39 -4.56
N GLY A 369 -8.84 -26.15 -4.85
CA GLY A 369 -9.74 -25.35 -4.02
C GLY A 369 -9.04 -24.46 -2.97
N SER A 370 -7.72 -24.52 -2.82
CA SER A 370 -6.99 -23.53 -2.01
C SER A 370 -6.87 -22.22 -2.78
N PRO A 371 -7.18 -21.07 -2.16
CA PRO A 371 -6.90 -19.78 -2.79
C PRO A 371 -5.41 -19.67 -3.10
N GLY A 372 -5.09 -19.21 -4.29
CA GLY A 372 -3.71 -18.95 -4.71
C GLY A 372 -3.11 -17.77 -3.92
N ALA A 373 -1.79 -17.73 -3.84
CA ALA A 373 -1.11 -16.58 -3.31
C ALA A 373 -1.07 -15.46 -4.35
N VAL A 374 -1.15 -14.21 -3.89
CA VAL A 374 -1.17 -13.02 -4.75
C VAL A 374 -0.03 -12.10 -4.40
N THR A 375 0.66 -11.56 -5.40
CA THR A 375 1.62 -10.46 -5.25
C THR A 375 1.20 -9.28 -6.12
N ALA A 376 1.51 -8.05 -5.69
CA ALA A 376 1.19 -6.84 -6.43
C ALA A 376 2.43 -6.05 -6.82
N ALA A 377 2.30 -5.22 -7.83
CA ALA A 377 3.27 -4.20 -8.15
C ALA A 377 3.49 -3.32 -6.92
N THR A 378 4.74 -3.21 -6.48
CA THR A 378 5.11 -2.58 -5.21
C THR A 378 6.30 -1.65 -5.44
N PRO A 379 6.34 -0.47 -4.81
CA PRO A 379 7.51 0.40 -4.85
C PRO A 379 8.74 -0.27 -4.22
N GLU A 380 9.90 0.21 -4.55
CA GLU A 380 11.15 -0.19 -3.90
C GLU A 380 11.13 0.11 -2.39
N VAL A 381 11.85 -0.69 -1.62
CA VAL A 381 12.07 -0.42 -0.20
C VAL A 381 13.06 0.74 -0.06
N GLN A 382 12.59 1.90 0.40
CA GLN A 382 13.39 3.12 0.47
C GLN A 382 14.21 3.24 1.77
N GLN A 383 13.56 3.34 2.91
CA GLN A 383 14.25 3.52 4.20
C GLN A 383 14.46 2.17 4.89
N GLN A 384 13.38 1.49 5.10
CA GLN A 384 13.32 0.13 5.61
C GLN A 384 11.95 -0.47 5.31
N GLY A 385 11.88 -1.78 5.31
CA GLY A 385 10.62 -2.53 5.28
C GLY A 385 10.55 -3.42 6.50
N VAL A 386 9.40 -3.46 7.14
CA VAL A 386 9.14 -4.32 8.29
C VAL A 386 8.08 -5.35 7.90
N ILE A 387 8.30 -6.59 8.30
CA ILE A 387 7.39 -7.71 8.07
C ILE A 387 7.11 -8.35 9.42
N SER A 388 5.88 -8.31 9.86
CA SER A 388 5.42 -8.95 11.08
C SER A 388 4.77 -10.33 10.78
N GLY A 389 4.22 -10.97 11.78
CA GLY A 389 3.40 -12.19 11.58
C GLY A 389 4.15 -13.42 11.10
N ASN A 390 5.45 -13.51 11.31
CA ASN A 390 6.25 -14.68 10.93
C ASN A 390 6.20 -15.73 12.04
N ALA A 391 5.11 -16.47 12.12
CA ALA A 391 4.96 -17.56 13.08
C ALA A 391 4.32 -18.78 12.41
N GLY A 392 4.66 -19.98 12.89
CA GLY A 392 3.94 -21.22 12.57
C GLY A 392 4.17 -21.83 11.20
N GLY A 393 5.13 -21.34 10.41
CA GLY A 393 5.46 -21.89 9.09
C GLY A 393 6.90 -21.64 8.69
N SER A 394 7.29 -22.07 7.50
CA SER A 394 8.55 -21.65 6.91
C SER A 394 8.37 -20.35 6.13
N ALA A 395 9.01 -19.28 6.61
CA ALA A 395 9.05 -18.00 5.93
C ALA A 395 10.34 -17.87 5.14
N SER A 396 10.23 -17.39 3.92
CA SER A 396 11.38 -16.99 3.11
C SER A 396 11.20 -15.55 2.63
N LEU A 397 12.32 -14.84 2.55
CA LEU A 397 12.40 -13.50 2.02
C LEU A 397 12.97 -13.56 0.60
N VAL A 398 12.22 -13.09 -0.36
CA VAL A 398 12.64 -12.99 -1.76
C VAL A 398 13.02 -11.54 -2.02
N LEU A 399 14.31 -11.30 -2.30
CA LEU A 399 14.90 -9.98 -2.52
C LEU A 399 15.35 -9.87 -3.97
N SER A 400 14.97 -8.81 -4.66
CA SER A 400 15.29 -8.63 -6.08
C SER A 400 15.83 -7.24 -6.36
N ALA A 401 16.87 -7.16 -7.18
CA ALA A 401 17.51 -5.93 -7.64
C ALA A 401 17.46 -5.85 -9.18
N PRO A 402 16.30 -5.53 -9.78
CA PRO A 402 16.10 -5.65 -11.22
C PRO A 402 16.87 -4.64 -12.06
N LEU A 403 17.29 -3.50 -11.50
CA LEU A 403 17.85 -2.38 -12.24
C LEU A 403 19.34 -2.17 -11.97
N ALA A 404 19.73 -2.20 -10.71
CA ALA A 404 21.12 -1.96 -10.28
C ALA A 404 21.43 -2.86 -9.09
N SER A 405 22.70 -3.13 -8.82
CA SER A 405 23.11 -3.91 -7.66
C SER A 405 22.66 -3.24 -6.36
N ALA A 406 22.21 -4.05 -5.41
CA ALA A 406 21.71 -3.58 -4.14
C ALA A 406 22.42 -4.25 -2.96
N GLN A 407 22.47 -3.54 -1.84
CA GLN A 407 22.95 -4.04 -0.56
C GLN A 407 21.89 -3.77 0.51
N VAL A 408 21.49 -4.82 1.21
CA VAL A 408 20.46 -4.71 2.24
C VAL A 408 20.92 -5.39 3.52
N ARG A 409 20.57 -4.80 4.66
CA ARG A 409 20.71 -5.44 5.96
C ARG A 409 19.41 -6.11 6.34
N ILE A 410 19.47 -7.37 6.72
CA ILE A 410 18.32 -8.16 7.18
C ILE A 410 18.52 -8.44 8.66
N ALA A 411 17.66 -7.88 9.50
CA ALA A 411 17.61 -8.14 10.93
C ALA A 411 16.33 -8.88 11.29
N VAL A 412 16.43 -9.77 12.27
CA VAL A 412 15.27 -10.50 12.82
C VAL A 412 15.08 -10.09 14.26
N GLN A 413 13.83 -9.84 14.64
CA GLN A 413 13.47 -9.27 15.93
C GLN A 413 12.33 -10.04 16.57
N THR A 414 12.42 -10.25 17.88
CA THR A 414 11.32 -10.76 18.73
C THR A 414 11.01 -9.74 19.82
N ASP A 415 10.07 -10.05 20.69
CA ASP A 415 9.76 -9.24 21.87
C ASP A 415 10.95 -9.10 22.86
N ARG A 416 11.96 -9.96 22.76
CA ARG A 416 13.08 -10.05 23.69
C ARG A 416 14.45 -9.81 23.07
N THR A 417 14.61 -10.15 21.80
CA THR A 417 15.91 -10.16 21.15
C THR A 417 15.85 -9.57 19.75
N ALA A 418 16.93 -8.93 19.33
CA ALA A 418 17.17 -8.53 17.96
C ALA A 418 18.53 -9.03 17.51
N THR A 419 18.63 -9.46 16.25
CA THR A 419 19.91 -9.74 15.63
C THR A 419 20.57 -8.46 15.15
N ALA A 420 21.89 -8.42 15.10
CA ALA A 420 22.63 -7.30 14.51
C ALA A 420 22.35 -7.11 12.99
N GLY A 421 21.79 -8.16 12.38
CA GLY A 421 21.48 -8.21 10.96
C GLY A 421 22.65 -8.59 10.08
N ASN A 422 22.38 -9.36 9.04
CA ASN A 422 23.32 -9.76 8.01
C ASN A 422 23.19 -8.84 6.79
N VAL A 423 24.31 -8.50 6.19
CA VAL A 423 24.32 -7.74 4.93
C VAL A 423 24.28 -8.71 3.77
N ILE A 424 23.29 -8.52 2.91
CA ILE A 424 23.08 -9.31 1.70
C ILE A 424 23.37 -8.43 0.49
N GLN A 425 24.23 -8.93 -0.41
CA GLN A 425 24.48 -8.30 -1.69
C GLN A 425 23.65 -8.98 -2.78
N ILE A 426 23.04 -8.18 -3.63
CA ILE A 426 22.21 -8.63 -4.74
C ILE A 426 22.75 -8.00 -6.02
N ALA A 427 23.22 -8.81 -6.94
CA ALA A 427 23.71 -8.30 -8.22
C ALA A 427 22.57 -7.69 -9.05
N ALA A 428 22.89 -6.75 -9.92
CA ALA A 428 21.93 -6.17 -10.85
C ALA A 428 21.28 -7.27 -11.70
N GLY A 429 19.96 -7.22 -11.84
CA GLY A 429 19.21 -8.22 -12.60
C GLY A 429 19.04 -9.58 -11.88
N HIS A 430 19.31 -9.66 -10.58
CA HIS A 430 19.24 -10.93 -9.83
C HIS A 430 18.25 -10.88 -8.66
N THR A 431 17.86 -12.08 -8.23
CA THR A 431 17.03 -12.34 -7.05
C THR A 431 17.80 -13.23 -6.07
N VAL A 432 17.67 -12.95 -4.78
CA VAL A 432 18.22 -13.76 -3.68
C VAL A 432 17.08 -14.23 -2.79
N VAL A 433 17.11 -15.46 -2.35
CA VAL A 433 16.13 -16.04 -1.42
C VAL A 433 16.81 -16.39 -0.12
N LEU A 434 16.23 -15.96 0.99
CA LEU A 434 16.71 -16.22 2.33
C LEU A 434 15.62 -16.87 3.16
N GLY A 435 15.89 -18.00 3.75
CA GLY A 435 15.07 -18.54 4.84
C GLY A 435 15.20 -17.62 6.06
N VAL A 436 14.07 -17.28 6.68
CA VAL A 436 14.04 -16.47 7.90
C VAL A 436 13.40 -17.26 9.03
N SER A 437 13.99 -17.16 10.21
CA SER A 437 13.53 -17.85 11.41
C SER A 437 13.72 -16.97 12.63
N ALA A 438 12.98 -17.27 13.70
CA ALA A 438 13.19 -16.60 14.98
C ALA A 438 14.64 -16.80 15.46
N PRO A 439 15.22 -15.82 16.16
CA PRO A 439 16.56 -15.94 16.74
C PRO A 439 16.69 -17.16 17.66
N ALA A 440 17.89 -17.72 17.73
CA ALA A 440 18.16 -18.85 18.62
C ALA A 440 17.76 -18.52 20.09
N GLY A 441 17.13 -19.48 20.77
CA GLY A 441 16.63 -19.29 22.13
C GLY A 441 15.22 -18.69 22.24
N SER A 442 14.58 -18.30 21.13
CA SER A 442 13.22 -17.73 21.12
C SER A 442 12.18 -18.80 21.02
N GLY A 443 12.20 -19.94 21.47
CA GLY A 443 11.15 -20.98 21.38
C GLY A 443 10.60 -21.23 19.95
N LYS A 444 10.16 -22.45 19.65
CA LYS A 444 9.75 -22.88 18.30
C LYS A 444 8.53 -22.13 17.72
N SER A 445 7.73 -21.52 18.57
CA SER A 445 6.49 -20.81 18.19
C SER A 445 6.58 -19.31 18.43
N ALA A 446 7.78 -18.77 18.65
CA ALA A 446 7.95 -17.34 18.88
C ALA A 446 7.58 -16.55 17.62
N ALA A 447 6.69 -15.58 17.78
CA ALA A 447 6.44 -14.60 16.73
C ALA A 447 7.67 -13.70 16.56
N PHE A 448 8.04 -13.41 15.33
CA PHE A 448 9.16 -12.54 15.04
C PHE A 448 8.86 -11.61 13.85
N ALA A 449 9.56 -10.50 13.81
CA ALA A 449 9.54 -9.58 12.69
C ALA A 449 10.88 -9.62 11.94
N VAL A 450 10.81 -9.33 10.65
CA VAL A 450 11.99 -9.17 9.79
C VAL A 450 12.06 -7.71 9.36
N VAL A 451 13.23 -7.11 9.50
CA VAL A 451 13.51 -5.74 9.06
C VAL A 451 14.51 -5.78 7.90
N VAL A 452 14.10 -5.21 6.78
CA VAL A 452 14.89 -5.07 5.56
C VAL A 452 15.31 -3.61 5.45
N THR A 453 16.59 -3.33 5.50
CA THR A 453 17.13 -1.95 5.44
C THR A 453 18.12 -1.83 4.28
N PRO A 454 17.78 -1.12 3.20
CA PRO A 454 18.73 -0.77 2.15
C PRO A 454 19.88 0.06 2.74
N LEU A 455 21.11 -0.25 2.34
CA LEU A 455 22.28 0.49 2.80
C LEU A 455 22.52 1.74 1.94
N ALA A 456 23.27 2.69 2.47
CA ALA A 456 23.63 3.89 1.72
C ALA A 456 24.36 3.53 0.42
N GLY A 457 23.93 4.11 -0.70
CA GLY A 457 24.46 3.79 -2.03
C GLY A 457 23.92 2.50 -2.66
N SER A 458 23.00 1.81 -2.00
CA SER A 458 22.28 0.67 -2.60
C SER A 458 21.46 1.11 -3.79
N GLY A 459 21.43 0.30 -4.83
CA GLY A 459 20.42 0.38 -5.86
C GLY A 459 19.03 0.00 -5.33
N PRO A 460 17.98 0.19 -6.15
CA PRO A 460 16.59 -0.15 -5.79
C PRO A 460 16.46 -1.64 -5.46
N VAL A 461 15.84 -1.95 -4.33
CA VAL A 461 15.53 -3.31 -3.91
C VAL A 461 14.04 -3.50 -3.72
N TYR A 462 13.55 -4.61 -4.24
CA TYR A 462 12.17 -5.07 -4.11
C TYR A 462 12.16 -6.35 -3.29
N ALA A 463 11.26 -6.45 -2.36
CA ALA A 463 11.24 -7.58 -1.43
C ALA A 463 9.80 -8.09 -1.21
N ALA A 464 9.69 -9.37 -0.91
CA ALA A 464 8.46 -9.96 -0.41
C ALA A 464 8.74 -11.12 0.53
N ARG A 465 7.87 -11.33 1.52
CA ARG A 465 7.82 -12.56 2.29
C ARG A 465 6.98 -13.59 1.54
N VAL A 466 7.49 -14.81 1.46
CA VAL A 466 6.74 -15.99 1.03
C VAL A 466 6.55 -16.91 2.23
N LEU A 467 5.32 -17.17 2.61
CA LEU A 467 4.98 -18.10 3.68
C LEU A 467 4.53 -19.44 3.09
N THR A 468 5.19 -20.51 3.53
CA THR A 468 4.88 -21.88 3.11
C THR A 468 4.45 -22.69 4.32
N ILE A 469 3.31 -23.37 4.22
CA ILE A 469 2.77 -24.26 5.25
C ILE A 469 2.41 -25.58 4.59
N GLY A 470 2.91 -26.69 5.14
CA GLY A 470 2.66 -28.01 4.58
C GLY A 470 3.22 -28.21 3.15
N GLY A 471 4.30 -27.49 2.79
CA GLY A 471 4.88 -27.53 1.44
C GLY A 471 4.18 -26.66 0.40
N SER A 472 3.03 -26.06 0.72
CA SER A 472 2.28 -25.20 -0.17
C SER A 472 2.47 -23.73 0.18
N VAL A 473 2.59 -22.88 -0.85
CA VAL A 473 2.64 -21.41 -0.66
C VAL A 473 1.27 -20.93 -0.21
N ARG A 474 1.21 -20.32 0.97
CA ARG A 474 -0.04 -19.84 1.58
C ARG A 474 -0.22 -18.33 1.44
N SER A 475 0.84 -17.57 1.48
CA SER A 475 0.77 -16.13 1.25
C SER A 475 2.06 -15.56 0.68
N ILE A 476 1.93 -14.52 -0.11
CA ILE A 476 3.01 -13.64 -0.52
C ILE A 476 2.67 -12.27 0.01
N LEU A 477 3.61 -11.64 0.72
CA LEU A 477 3.43 -10.31 1.24
C LEU A 477 4.53 -9.41 0.71
N PRO A 478 4.25 -8.55 -0.28
CA PRO A 478 5.19 -7.55 -0.74
C PRO A 478 5.61 -6.61 0.40
N VAL A 479 6.87 -6.27 0.47
CA VAL A 479 7.42 -5.41 1.51
C VAL A 479 7.32 -3.96 1.06
N ALA A 480 6.47 -3.17 1.71
CA ALA A 480 6.44 -1.73 1.51
C ALA A 480 7.39 -1.01 2.47
N SER A 481 7.73 0.22 2.13
CA SER A 481 8.54 1.06 2.99
C SER A 481 7.82 1.43 4.28
N SER A 482 8.45 1.19 5.41
CA SER A 482 7.99 1.60 6.73
C SER A 482 8.80 2.81 7.15
N LEU A 483 8.20 4.00 7.11
CA LEU A 483 8.91 5.26 7.28
C LEU A 483 9.32 5.50 8.73
N THR A 484 10.55 5.94 8.93
CA THR A 484 11.07 6.41 10.22
C THR A 484 11.23 7.92 10.26
N TRP A 485 11.34 8.52 9.09
CA TRP A 485 11.41 9.97 8.91
C TRP A 485 10.72 10.36 7.59
N VAL A 486 10.30 11.61 7.51
CA VAL A 486 9.73 12.23 6.32
C VAL A 486 10.54 13.48 5.95
N ALA A 487 10.67 13.74 4.65
CA ALA A 487 11.23 14.99 4.17
C ALA A 487 10.20 16.10 4.37
N LEU A 488 10.59 17.17 5.02
CA LEU A 488 9.75 18.36 5.11
C LEU A 488 9.90 19.18 3.83
N PRO A 489 8.79 19.70 3.27
CA PRO A 489 8.88 20.60 2.13
C PRO A 489 9.70 21.84 2.54
N PRO A 490 10.50 22.40 1.64
CA PRO A 490 11.20 23.65 1.91
C PRO A 490 10.17 24.75 2.15
N VAL A 491 10.19 25.34 3.34
CA VAL A 491 9.34 26.49 3.67
C VAL A 491 10.14 27.74 3.35
N HIS A 492 9.70 28.49 2.36
CA HIS A 492 10.19 29.83 2.10
C HIS A 492 9.22 30.83 2.71
N SER A 493 9.68 31.62 3.65
CA SER A 493 8.93 32.78 4.09
C SER A 493 8.97 33.84 2.98
N SER A 494 7.91 33.93 2.20
CA SER A 494 7.76 34.95 1.17
C SER A 494 6.56 35.84 1.52
N LEU A 495 6.82 37.10 1.79
CA LEU A 495 5.75 38.11 1.96
C LEU A 495 4.94 38.31 0.68
N THR A 496 5.53 37.99 -0.50
CA THR A 496 4.84 38.08 -1.80
C THR A 496 3.82 36.97 -2.01
N ALA A 497 3.91 35.85 -1.30
CA ALA A 497 2.91 34.79 -1.37
C ALA A 497 1.67 35.07 -0.48
N ALA A 498 1.72 36.07 0.37
CA ALA A 498 0.64 36.45 1.25
C ALA A 498 -0.23 37.63 0.72
N LEU A 499 0.15 38.18 -0.42
CA LEU A 499 -0.64 39.22 -1.11
C LEU A 499 -1.38 38.56 -2.29
N PRO A 500 -2.72 38.70 -2.37
CA PRO A 500 -3.53 38.18 -3.45
C PRO A 500 -3.18 38.81 -4.81
#